data_6a67c0d6bbd25403cdd4c6457f68a4e2
#
_entry.id   6a67c0d6bbd25403cdd4c6457f68a4e2
#
_cell.length_a   1.000
_cell.length_b   1.000
_cell.length_c   1.000
_cell.angle_alpha   90.00
_cell.angle_beta   90.00
_cell.angle_gamma   90.00
#
_symmetry.space_group_name_H-M   'P 1'
#
loop_
_entity.id
_entity.type
_entity.pdbx_description
1 polymer ?
#
loop_
_entity_poly.entity_id
_entity_poly.type
_entity_poly.pdbx_seq_one_letter_code
_entity_poly.pdbx_strand_id
1 'polypeptide(L)'
;MKNVFNFEKNLYNPLIGKFNDMFRGKDQQDAHELLLILMEYLHQDVNLVRRKVKIPEQKNDNIPEIKAAENAWEMEKLADQSFIRETFYGQQRSTLTCPHCGWSSVTYESFFELPLKLPNGNKRCSVAQLIETYLSRDHVPYKCPTCKKERQCSKQFEIVKLPLILTVSLGRFYNDGLSSKKQNFVDFELSDVNFGQYAKACNGQLNRYKDYTLYGVSNHSGSLECGHYTAYCFSQVYRKWYKYDDTEVSELDSPSDVKSPKAYILFYSAKN
;
A
#
# COMPACT_ATOMS: atom_id res chain seq x y z
N MET A 1 -1.55 -8.48 -31.47
CA MET A 1 -1.48 -8.44 -30.00
C MET A 1 -0.72 -9.62 -29.36
N LYS A 2 -0.74 -10.86 -29.90
CA LYS A 2 -0.03 -12.03 -29.31
C LYS A 2 1.49 -11.89 -29.16
N ASN A 3 2.16 -11.07 -29.97
CA ASN A 3 3.64 -10.97 -29.97
C ASN A 3 4.22 -9.99 -28.92
N VAL A 4 3.42 -9.09 -28.37
CA VAL A 4 3.90 -8.11 -27.38
C VAL A 4 4.07 -8.77 -26.01
N PHE A 5 3.14 -9.63 -25.59
CA PHE A 5 3.16 -10.29 -24.30
C PHE A 5 4.27 -11.33 -24.11
N ASN A 6 4.66 -12.06 -25.18
CA ASN A 6 5.81 -12.98 -25.11
C ASN A 6 7.17 -12.26 -25.01
N PHE A 7 7.26 -11.03 -25.48
CA PHE A 7 8.47 -10.22 -25.38
C PHE A 7 8.72 -9.77 -23.94
N GLU A 8 7.67 -9.43 -23.22
CA GLU A 8 7.76 -8.93 -21.84
C GLU A 8 8.18 -10.00 -20.83
N LYS A 9 7.63 -11.22 -20.91
CA LYS A 9 7.99 -12.32 -20.00
C LYS A 9 9.50 -12.67 -20.04
N ASN A 10 10.12 -12.52 -21.19
CA ASN A 10 11.56 -12.79 -21.37
C ASN A 10 12.47 -11.61 -20.99
N LEU A 11 11.94 -10.40 -20.85
CA LEU A 11 12.72 -9.21 -20.52
C LEU A 11 12.68 -8.89 -19.02
N TYR A 12 11.51 -9.02 -18.37
CA TYR A 12 11.34 -8.58 -16.98
C TYR A 12 12.14 -9.42 -15.98
N ASN A 13 12.08 -10.74 -16.06
CA ASN A 13 12.80 -11.61 -15.12
C ASN A 13 14.33 -11.42 -15.15
N PRO A 14 14.99 -11.36 -16.33
CA PRO A 14 16.44 -11.13 -16.37
C PRO A 14 16.84 -9.72 -15.93
N LEU A 15 15.99 -8.70 -16.13
CA LEU A 15 16.29 -7.33 -15.74
C LEU A 15 16.15 -7.15 -14.21
N ILE A 16 15.03 -7.53 -13.65
CA ILE A 16 14.81 -7.45 -12.20
C ILE A 16 15.80 -8.32 -11.44
N GLY A 17 16.09 -9.53 -11.94
CA GLY A 17 17.09 -10.43 -11.37
C GLY A 17 18.52 -9.90 -11.40
N LYS A 18 18.85 -8.87 -12.20
CA LYS A 18 20.12 -8.16 -12.11
C LYS A 18 20.22 -7.23 -10.90
N PHE A 19 19.10 -6.71 -10.46
CA PHE A 19 19.02 -5.77 -9.35
C PHE A 19 18.74 -6.46 -8.02
N ASN A 20 18.02 -7.58 -8.05
CA ASN A 20 17.71 -8.37 -6.85
C ASN A 20 17.77 -9.86 -7.17
N ASP A 21 18.71 -10.57 -6.54
CA ASP A 21 18.97 -12.01 -6.76
C ASP A 21 17.76 -12.90 -6.46
N MET A 22 16.85 -12.45 -5.59
CA MET A 22 15.62 -13.17 -5.26
C MET A 22 14.75 -13.42 -6.51
N PHE A 23 14.75 -12.48 -7.46
CA PHE A 23 13.99 -12.61 -8.73
C PHE A 23 14.84 -13.21 -9.85
N ARG A 24 16.06 -13.71 -9.54
CA ARG A 24 16.92 -14.40 -10.49
C ARG A 24 16.58 -15.88 -10.48
N GLY A 25 15.85 -16.34 -11.46
CA GLY A 25 15.56 -17.77 -11.60
C GLY A 25 14.09 -18.05 -11.93
N LYS A 26 13.67 -19.27 -11.57
CA LYS A 26 12.32 -19.77 -11.88
C LYS A 26 11.47 -19.99 -10.62
N ASP A 27 12.00 -19.64 -9.46
CA ASP A 27 11.30 -19.84 -8.20
C ASP A 27 10.09 -18.87 -8.13
N GLN A 28 9.05 -19.31 -7.45
CA GLN A 28 7.87 -18.48 -7.24
C GLN A 28 8.18 -17.39 -6.24
N GLN A 29 7.78 -16.16 -6.57
CA GLN A 29 8.04 -14.98 -5.75
C GLN A 29 6.72 -14.27 -5.43
N ASP A 30 6.71 -13.50 -4.35
CA ASP A 30 5.53 -12.72 -3.95
C ASP A 30 5.35 -11.49 -4.85
N ALA A 31 4.15 -11.34 -5.44
CA ALA A 31 3.82 -10.19 -6.29
C ALA A 31 3.82 -8.86 -5.51
N HIS A 32 3.53 -8.89 -4.21
CA HIS A 32 3.60 -7.69 -3.37
C HIS A 32 5.05 -7.26 -3.16
N GLU A 33 5.94 -8.20 -2.89
CA GLU A 33 7.37 -7.93 -2.77
C GLU A 33 7.96 -7.43 -4.10
N LEU A 34 7.56 -8.06 -5.22
CA LEU A 34 7.93 -7.58 -6.56
C LEU A 34 7.47 -6.13 -6.79
N LEU A 35 6.23 -5.80 -6.41
CA LEU A 35 5.69 -4.44 -6.54
C LEU A 35 6.52 -3.43 -5.75
N LEU A 36 6.84 -3.71 -4.48
CA LEU A 36 7.64 -2.81 -3.65
C LEU A 36 9.02 -2.56 -4.24
N ILE A 37 9.71 -3.63 -4.66
CA ILE A 37 11.05 -3.54 -5.24
C ILE A 37 11.02 -2.81 -6.59
N LEU A 38 10.04 -3.12 -7.45
CA LEU A 38 9.89 -2.45 -8.74
C LEU A 38 9.66 -0.95 -8.57
N MET A 39 8.78 -0.56 -7.65
CA MET A 39 8.47 0.84 -7.40
C MET A 39 9.65 1.60 -6.80
N GLU A 40 10.42 0.96 -5.93
CA GLU A 40 11.65 1.53 -5.39
C GLU A 40 12.70 1.78 -6.50
N TYR A 41 12.94 0.79 -7.38
CA TYR A 41 13.89 0.97 -8.49
C TYR A 41 13.42 2.03 -9.49
N LEU A 42 12.13 2.03 -9.85
CA LEU A 42 11.57 3.07 -10.71
C LEU A 42 11.71 4.45 -10.09
N HIS A 43 11.45 4.56 -8.78
CA HIS A 43 11.65 5.80 -8.03
C HIS A 43 13.11 6.25 -8.08
N GLN A 44 14.06 5.36 -7.80
CA GLN A 44 15.50 5.67 -7.79
C GLN A 44 16.00 6.10 -9.18
N ASP A 45 15.54 5.45 -10.24
CA ASP A 45 15.96 5.75 -11.61
C ASP A 45 15.53 7.16 -12.06
N VAL A 46 14.32 7.57 -11.69
CA VAL A 46 13.75 8.88 -12.05
C VAL A 46 13.85 9.92 -10.92
N ASN A 47 14.57 9.62 -9.84
CA ASN A 47 14.75 10.54 -8.71
C ASN A 47 15.57 11.75 -9.14
N LEU A 48 15.02 12.95 -8.97
CA LEU A 48 15.67 14.21 -9.28
C LEU A 48 16.77 14.57 -8.27
N VAL A 49 16.70 14.01 -7.05
CA VAL A 49 17.66 14.23 -6.00
C VAL A 49 18.82 13.24 -6.13
N ARG A 50 19.97 13.71 -6.63
CA ARG A 50 21.16 12.86 -6.87
C ARG A 50 22.09 12.74 -5.67
N ARG A 51 21.92 13.56 -4.63
CA ARG A 51 22.74 13.54 -3.42
C ARG A 51 21.91 13.06 -2.23
N LYS A 52 22.42 12.11 -1.46
CA LYS A 52 21.77 11.69 -0.22
C LYS A 52 21.74 12.86 0.77
N VAL A 53 20.53 13.29 1.10
CA VAL A 53 20.28 14.30 2.13
C VAL A 53 19.83 13.56 3.40
N LYS A 54 20.47 13.86 4.52
CA LYS A 54 20.02 13.32 5.81
C LYS A 54 18.81 14.12 6.27
N ILE A 55 17.66 13.46 6.33
CA ILE A 55 16.44 14.07 6.89
C ILE A 55 16.62 14.18 8.41
N PRO A 56 16.52 15.38 8.99
CA PRO A 56 16.62 15.56 10.44
C PRO A 56 15.41 14.93 11.13
N GLU A 57 15.60 14.54 12.39
CA GLU A 57 14.50 14.05 13.23
C GLU A 57 13.40 15.11 13.36
N GLN A 58 12.15 14.69 13.21
CA GLN A 58 11.01 15.59 13.32
C GLN A 58 10.82 16.01 14.79
N LYS A 59 10.86 17.33 15.03
CA LYS A 59 10.54 17.95 16.31
C LYS A 59 9.25 18.72 16.14
N ASN A 60 8.13 18.07 16.44
CA ASN A 60 6.79 18.60 16.20
C ASN A 60 6.16 19.26 17.43
N ASP A 61 6.91 19.38 18.54
CA ASP A 61 6.44 20.00 19.77
C ASP A 61 6.12 21.48 19.51
N ASN A 62 4.91 21.89 19.90
CA ASN A 62 4.40 23.26 19.75
C ASN A 62 4.29 23.80 18.30
N ILE A 63 4.33 22.92 17.30
CA ILE A 63 4.09 23.29 15.91
C ILE A 63 2.63 22.96 15.56
N PRO A 64 1.86 23.86 14.91
CA PRO A 64 0.53 23.53 14.43
C PRO A 64 0.54 22.29 13.55
N GLU A 65 -0.42 21.40 13.73
CA GLU A 65 -0.49 20.08 13.08
C GLU A 65 -0.30 20.16 11.55
N ILE A 66 -1.00 21.09 10.90
CA ILE A 66 -0.91 21.31 9.45
C ILE A 66 0.52 21.65 9.05
N LYS A 67 1.15 22.56 9.80
CA LYS A 67 2.52 23.00 9.50
C LYS A 67 3.55 21.90 9.72
N ALA A 68 3.36 21.09 10.76
CA ALA A 68 4.22 19.94 11.02
C ALA A 68 4.12 18.90 9.89
N ALA A 69 2.91 18.61 9.40
CA ALA A 69 2.67 17.71 8.28
C ALA A 69 3.28 18.24 6.98
N GLU A 70 3.11 19.53 6.67
CA GLU A 70 3.71 20.17 5.49
C GLU A 70 5.24 20.14 5.55
N ASN A 71 5.82 20.53 6.69
CA ASN A 71 7.27 20.50 6.88
C ASN A 71 7.85 19.10 6.66
N ALA A 72 7.23 18.08 7.24
CA ALA A 72 7.65 16.70 7.06
C ALA A 72 7.61 16.29 5.58
N TRP A 73 6.53 16.62 4.87
CA TRP A 73 6.39 16.33 3.44
C TRP A 73 7.44 17.01 2.58
N GLU A 74 7.70 18.30 2.81
CA GLU A 74 8.72 19.04 2.07
C GLU A 74 10.16 18.57 2.40
N MET A 75 10.42 18.19 3.66
CA MET A 75 11.71 17.61 4.04
C MET A 75 11.98 16.28 3.35
N GLU A 76 10.97 15.43 3.21
CA GLU A 76 11.12 14.18 2.47
C GLU A 76 11.38 14.44 0.96
N LYS A 77 10.75 15.44 0.36
CA LYS A 77 11.02 15.84 -1.04
C LYS A 77 12.47 16.29 -1.26
N LEU A 78 13.12 16.90 -0.26
CA LEU A 78 14.54 17.28 -0.37
C LEU A 78 15.44 16.06 -0.47
N ALA A 79 15.03 14.92 0.06
CA ALA A 79 15.78 13.68 -0.02
C ALA A 79 15.39 12.83 -1.23
N ASP A 80 14.09 12.82 -1.56
CA ASP A 80 13.50 11.92 -2.57
C ASP A 80 12.39 12.63 -3.35
N GLN A 81 12.67 13.00 -4.59
CA GLN A 81 11.72 13.67 -5.48
C GLN A 81 11.63 12.95 -6.82
N SER A 82 10.47 12.39 -7.13
CA SER A 82 10.17 11.76 -8.41
C SER A 82 8.69 11.82 -8.72
N PHE A 83 8.33 11.64 -10.00
CA PHE A 83 6.90 11.51 -10.37
C PHE A 83 6.27 10.24 -9.78
N ILE A 84 7.06 9.19 -9.53
CA ILE A 84 6.59 7.98 -8.83
C ILE A 84 6.10 8.35 -7.42
N ARG A 85 6.93 9.12 -6.69
CA ARG A 85 6.55 9.57 -5.35
C ARG A 85 5.30 10.47 -5.39
N GLU A 86 5.25 11.41 -6.31
CA GLU A 86 4.12 12.34 -6.44
C GLU A 86 2.80 11.63 -6.80
N THR A 87 2.90 10.50 -7.51
CA THR A 87 1.74 9.74 -7.98
C THR A 87 1.25 8.70 -6.97
N PHE A 88 2.17 7.97 -6.33
CA PHE A 88 1.84 6.76 -5.56
C PHE A 88 1.98 6.93 -4.04
N TYR A 89 2.59 8.01 -3.55
CA TYR A 89 2.80 8.16 -2.11
C TYR A 89 1.77 9.10 -1.49
N GLY A 90 1.20 8.64 -0.38
CA GLY A 90 0.42 9.43 0.55
C GLY A 90 1.24 9.82 1.77
N GLN A 91 0.60 10.51 2.71
CA GLN A 91 1.17 10.87 4.02
C GLN A 91 0.24 10.45 5.13
N GLN A 92 0.79 9.85 6.18
CA GLN A 92 0.08 9.51 7.41
C GLN A 92 0.78 10.12 8.63
N ARG A 93 -0.02 10.37 9.67
CA ARG A 93 0.43 10.72 11.00
C ARG A 93 0.47 9.46 11.86
N SER A 94 1.57 9.21 12.54
CA SER A 94 1.73 8.17 13.54
C SER A 94 1.83 8.80 14.91
N THR A 95 0.91 8.47 15.81
CA THR A 95 0.91 8.93 17.19
C THR A 95 1.21 7.76 18.13
N LEU A 96 2.26 7.87 18.93
CA LEU A 96 2.65 6.88 19.93
C LEU A 96 2.53 7.51 21.32
N THR A 97 1.76 6.91 22.22
CA THR A 97 1.51 7.46 23.58
C THR A 97 1.80 6.42 24.65
N CYS A 98 2.59 6.81 25.64
CA CYS A 98 2.84 5.99 26.81
C CYS A 98 1.68 6.10 27.81
N PRO A 99 1.00 4.99 28.17
CA PRO A 99 -0.15 5.04 29.08
C PRO A 99 0.22 5.34 30.52
N HIS A 100 1.51 5.22 30.88
CA HIS A 100 1.97 5.39 32.24
C HIS A 100 2.31 6.83 32.60
N CYS A 101 2.99 7.56 31.71
CA CYS A 101 3.45 8.94 31.97
C CYS A 101 2.85 9.99 31.04
N GLY A 102 1.99 9.59 30.11
CA GLY A 102 1.39 10.52 29.14
C GLY A 102 2.35 11.02 28.06
N TRP A 103 3.62 10.57 28.06
CA TRP A 103 4.54 10.93 26.98
C TRP A 103 3.95 10.54 25.62
N SER A 104 4.03 11.44 24.67
CA SER A 104 3.53 11.23 23.30
C SER A 104 4.56 11.67 22.30
N SER A 105 4.62 10.96 21.19
CA SER A 105 5.41 11.32 20.01
C SER A 105 4.52 11.29 18.77
N VAL A 106 4.60 12.35 17.98
CA VAL A 106 3.87 12.49 16.72
C VAL A 106 4.88 12.59 15.59
N THR A 107 4.76 11.69 14.61
CA THR A 107 5.58 11.71 13.40
C THR A 107 4.69 11.70 12.16
N TYR A 108 5.16 12.33 11.09
CA TYR A 108 4.53 12.29 9.78
C TYR A 108 5.43 11.52 8.84
N GLU A 109 4.89 10.52 8.18
CA GLU A 109 5.65 9.63 7.31
C GLU A 109 4.89 9.38 6.00
N SER A 110 5.60 9.22 4.90
CA SER A 110 4.98 8.82 3.65
C SER A 110 4.66 7.33 3.66
N PHE A 111 3.62 6.95 2.93
CA PHE A 111 3.28 5.56 2.67
C PHE A 111 3.03 5.35 1.17
N PHE A 112 3.45 4.20 0.66
CA PHE A 112 3.20 3.76 -0.71
C PHE A 112 1.89 2.98 -0.84
N GLU A 113 1.51 2.26 0.21
CA GLU A 113 0.34 1.40 0.24
C GLU A 113 -0.37 1.41 1.58
N LEU A 114 -1.61 0.95 1.61
CA LEU A 114 -2.33 0.61 2.84
C LEU A 114 -2.26 -0.92 3.04
N PRO A 115 -1.40 -1.41 3.97
CA PRO A 115 -1.27 -2.83 4.27
C PRO A 115 -2.38 -3.28 5.24
N LEU A 116 -3.47 -3.81 4.71
CA LEU A 116 -4.66 -4.17 5.48
C LEU A 116 -4.58 -5.60 6.02
N LYS A 117 -4.56 -5.74 7.34
CA LYS A 117 -4.54 -7.03 8.04
C LYS A 117 -5.91 -7.71 7.95
N LEU A 118 -5.96 -8.94 7.45
CA LEU A 118 -7.17 -9.74 7.44
C LEU A 118 -7.48 -10.33 8.82
N PRO A 119 -8.75 -10.42 9.22
CA PRO A 119 -9.15 -11.05 10.47
C PRO A 119 -8.80 -12.55 10.49
N ASN A 120 -8.67 -13.11 11.69
CA ASN A 120 -8.46 -14.55 11.86
C ASN A 120 -9.72 -15.33 11.49
N GLY A 121 -9.52 -16.55 10.98
CA GLY A 121 -10.59 -17.36 10.41
C GLY A 121 -11.05 -16.85 9.05
N ASN A 122 -11.87 -17.64 8.34
CA ASN A 122 -12.33 -17.30 6.99
C ASN A 122 -13.58 -16.39 7.01
N LYS A 123 -13.56 -15.34 7.84
CA LYS A 123 -14.68 -14.39 7.95
C LYS A 123 -14.69 -13.45 6.74
N ARG A 124 -15.89 -13.19 6.22
CA ARG A 124 -16.10 -12.15 5.21
C ARG A 124 -15.87 -10.77 5.87
N CYS A 125 -15.18 -9.89 5.17
CA CYS A 125 -14.94 -8.50 5.61
C CYS A 125 -14.95 -7.58 4.39
N SER A 126 -14.92 -6.28 4.61
CA SER A 126 -14.80 -5.27 3.55
C SER A 126 -13.51 -4.46 3.69
N VAL A 127 -13.04 -3.86 2.59
CA VAL A 127 -11.91 -2.92 2.61
C VAL A 127 -12.19 -1.77 3.59
N ALA A 128 -13.42 -1.26 3.66
CA ALA A 128 -13.81 -0.22 4.62
C ALA A 128 -13.55 -0.65 6.07
N GLN A 129 -14.03 -1.83 6.48
CA GLN A 129 -13.79 -2.36 7.82
C GLN A 129 -12.30 -2.59 8.12
N LEU A 130 -11.53 -3.02 7.13
CA LEU A 130 -10.10 -3.23 7.28
C LEU A 130 -9.34 -1.91 7.44
N ILE A 131 -9.74 -0.84 6.73
CA ILE A 131 -9.18 0.51 6.90
C ILE A 131 -9.52 1.06 8.28
N GLU A 132 -10.75 0.92 8.74
CA GLU A 132 -11.14 1.31 10.10
C GLU A 132 -10.29 0.60 11.16
N THR A 133 -10.03 -0.70 10.97
CA THR A 133 -9.13 -1.47 11.83
C THR A 133 -7.69 -0.96 11.75
N TYR A 134 -7.18 -0.66 10.56
CA TYR A 134 -5.84 -0.10 10.36
C TYR A 134 -5.65 1.25 11.06
N LEU A 135 -6.67 2.09 11.04
CA LEU A 135 -6.67 3.43 11.67
C LEU A 135 -7.07 3.39 13.15
N SER A 136 -7.50 2.25 13.66
CA SER A 136 -7.82 2.09 15.07
C SER A 136 -6.55 2.10 15.93
N ARG A 137 -6.76 2.39 17.21
CA ARG A 137 -5.67 2.38 18.19
C ARG A 137 -5.22 0.94 18.47
N ASP A 138 -3.93 0.71 18.31
CA ASP A 138 -3.25 -0.55 18.61
C ASP A 138 -2.29 -0.39 19.80
N HIS A 139 -1.79 -1.48 20.34
CA HIS A 139 -0.83 -1.49 21.45
C HIS A 139 0.46 -2.19 21.02
N VAL A 140 1.58 -1.48 21.17
CA VAL A 140 2.90 -1.97 20.76
C VAL A 140 3.90 -1.90 21.93
N PRO A 141 4.78 -2.89 22.10
CA PRO A 141 5.87 -2.80 23.05
C PRO A 141 6.84 -1.70 22.63
N TYR A 142 7.08 -0.74 23.50
CA TYR A 142 7.98 0.37 23.23
C TYR A 142 8.71 0.84 24.50
N LYS A 143 10.00 1.09 24.39
CA LYS A 143 10.80 1.64 25.49
C LYS A 143 10.58 3.14 25.60
N CYS A 144 9.68 3.51 26.51
CA CYS A 144 9.32 4.91 26.73
C CYS A 144 10.55 5.76 27.14
N PRO A 145 10.85 6.86 26.44
CA PRO A 145 12.02 7.70 26.73
C PRO A 145 11.93 8.40 28.09
N THR A 146 10.72 8.66 28.59
CA THR A 146 10.48 9.28 29.90
C THR A 146 10.53 8.26 31.05
N CYS A 147 9.79 7.14 30.92
CA CYS A 147 9.77 6.09 31.95
C CYS A 147 11.05 5.25 31.97
N LYS A 148 11.84 5.24 30.87
CA LYS A 148 13.02 4.37 30.66
C LYS A 148 12.71 2.87 30.70
N LYS A 149 11.44 2.48 30.66
CA LYS A 149 10.96 1.10 30.74
C LYS A 149 10.16 0.73 29.51
N GLU A 150 10.18 -0.54 29.15
CA GLU A 150 9.29 -1.08 28.12
C GLU A 150 7.84 -1.02 28.60
N ARG A 151 6.95 -0.56 27.73
CA ARG A 151 5.53 -0.35 27.99
C ARG A 151 4.72 -0.78 26.78
N GLN A 152 3.49 -1.21 27.01
CA GLN A 152 2.49 -1.36 25.95
C GLN A 152 1.95 0.04 25.61
N CYS A 153 2.66 0.73 24.72
CA CYS A 153 2.27 2.06 24.26
C CYS A 153 1.13 1.97 23.23
N SER A 154 0.20 2.93 23.27
CA SER A 154 -0.80 3.00 22.23
C SER A 154 -0.21 3.63 20.97
N LYS A 155 -0.43 3.00 19.81
CA LYS A 155 -0.06 3.49 18.50
C LYS A 155 -1.31 3.69 17.67
N GLN A 156 -1.40 4.82 16.97
CA GLN A 156 -2.52 5.13 16.08
C GLN A 156 -2.01 5.78 14.81
N PHE A 157 -2.54 5.33 13.68
CA PHE A 157 -2.33 5.97 12.38
C PHE A 157 -3.52 6.83 11.99
N GLU A 158 -3.25 7.94 11.32
CA GLU A 158 -4.26 8.81 10.73
C GLU A 158 -3.79 9.29 9.37
N ILE A 159 -4.63 9.21 8.36
CA ILE A 159 -4.28 9.63 7.00
C ILE A 159 -4.34 11.16 6.92
N VAL A 160 -3.25 11.75 6.42
CA VAL A 160 -3.11 13.19 6.14
C VAL A 160 -3.40 13.49 4.68
N LYS A 161 -2.75 12.74 3.78
CA LYS A 161 -2.90 12.88 2.32
C LYS A 161 -3.03 11.51 1.69
N LEU A 162 -3.97 11.38 0.79
CA LEU A 162 -4.09 10.22 -0.10
C LEU A 162 -3.35 10.49 -1.41
N PRO A 163 -2.72 9.46 -2.02
CA PRO A 163 -2.03 9.59 -3.31
C PRO A 163 -3.00 9.64 -4.49
N LEU A 164 -2.51 10.03 -5.67
CA LEU A 164 -3.29 9.93 -6.92
C LEU A 164 -3.64 8.47 -7.25
N ILE A 165 -2.67 7.57 -7.09
CA ILE A 165 -2.86 6.12 -7.21
C ILE A 165 -2.69 5.51 -5.82
N LEU A 166 -3.78 4.95 -5.31
CA LEU A 166 -3.80 4.28 -4.02
C LEU A 166 -3.68 2.77 -4.20
N THR A 167 -2.63 2.21 -3.62
CA THR A 167 -2.42 0.77 -3.53
C THR A 167 -2.93 0.25 -2.19
N VAL A 168 -3.69 -0.83 -2.22
CA VAL A 168 -4.18 -1.52 -1.02
C VAL A 168 -3.73 -2.96 -1.08
N SER A 169 -2.90 -3.40 -0.14
CA SER A 169 -2.48 -4.80 -0.02
C SER A 169 -3.29 -5.52 1.06
N LEU A 170 -3.76 -6.72 0.73
CA LEU A 170 -4.52 -7.57 1.63
C LEU A 170 -3.57 -8.59 2.27
N GLY A 171 -3.32 -8.47 3.57
CA GLY A 171 -2.38 -9.30 4.32
C GLY A 171 -2.81 -10.76 4.39
N ARG A 172 -2.71 -11.47 3.26
CA ARG A 172 -3.06 -12.89 3.14
C ARG A 172 -2.00 -13.83 3.66
N PHE A 173 -0.74 -13.40 3.61
CA PHE A 173 0.41 -14.16 4.03
C PHE A 173 0.93 -13.62 5.37
N TYR A 174 0.74 -14.37 6.41
CA TYR A 174 1.21 -14.04 7.75
C TYR A 174 2.19 -15.11 8.24
N ASN A 175 3.33 -14.64 8.74
CA ASN A 175 4.32 -15.48 9.45
C ASN A 175 3.87 -15.69 10.91
N ASP A 176 2.78 -16.41 11.12
CA ASP A 176 2.34 -16.86 12.45
C ASP A 176 2.83 -18.29 12.81
N GLY A 177 3.85 -18.74 12.09
CA GLY A 177 4.45 -20.10 12.26
C GLY A 177 3.64 -21.24 11.62
N LEU A 178 2.48 -20.93 11.06
CA LEU A 178 1.57 -21.86 10.41
C LEU A 178 1.42 -21.51 8.93
N SER A 179 2.40 -21.33 8.15
CA SER A 179 2.46 -21.13 6.67
C SER A 179 1.10 -21.11 5.89
N SER A 180 0.06 -20.59 6.52
CA SER A 180 -1.30 -20.67 5.99
C SER A 180 -1.76 -19.35 5.38
N LYS A 181 -2.09 -19.41 4.10
CA LYS A 181 -2.73 -18.29 3.39
C LYS A 181 -4.14 -18.05 3.91
N LYS A 182 -4.46 -16.82 4.32
CA LYS A 182 -5.81 -16.41 4.67
C LYS A 182 -6.69 -16.33 3.43
N GLN A 183 -7.83 -17.03 3.47
CA GLN A 183 -8.77 -17.13 2.34
C GLN A 183 -10.05 -16.30 2.53
N ASN A 184 -10.02 -15.31 3.40
CA ASN A 184 -11.14 -14.41 3.62
C ASN A 184 -11.64 -13.81 2.31
N PHE A 185 -12.96 -13.80 2.11
CA PHE A 185 -13.56 -12.98 1.07
C PHE A 185 -13.56 -11.52 1.54
N VAL A 186 -12.86 -10.66 0.79
CA VAL A 186 -12.83 -9.22 1.05
C VAL A 186 -13.72 -8.55 0.02
N ASP A 187 -14.73 -7.84 0.50
CA ASP A 187 -15.60 -7.03 -0.35
C ASP A 187 -14.97 -5.64 -0.55
N PHE A 188 -15.01 -5.14 -1.78
CA PHE A 188 -14.48 -3.83 -2.15
C PHE A 188 -15.29 -3.20 -3.28
N GLU A 189 -15.45 -1.90 -3.25
CA GLU A 189 -16.18 -1.18 -4.27
C GLU A 189 -15.29 -0.94 -5.51
N LEU A 190 -15.93 -0.98 -6.70
CA LEU A 190 -15.24 -0.81 -7.98
C LEU A 190 -15.18 0.65 -8.41
N SER A 191 -16.19 1.46 -8.05
CA SER A 191 -16.28 2.86 -8.43
C SER A 191 -16.85 3.70 -7.29
N ASP A 192 -16.62 5.00 -7.34
CA ASP A 192 -17.15 5.98 -6.40
C ASP A 192 -16.78 5.73 -4.94
N VAL A 193 -15.57 5.19 -4.73
CA VAL A 193 -15.07 4.84 -3.39
C VAL A 193 -14.55 6.09 -2.71
N ASN A 194 -15.26 6.57 -1.70
CA ASN A 194 -14.82 7.74 -0.94
C ASN A 194 -13.76 7.36 0.11
N PHE A 195 -12.49 7.27 -0.30
CA PHE A 195 -11.38 7.13 0.65
C PHE A 195 -11.08 8.43 1.40
N GLY A 196 -11.48 9.59 0.88
CA GLY A 196 -11.32 10.88 1.53
C GLY A 196 -11.94 10.96 2.93
N GLN A 197 -12.98 10.17 3.21
CA GLN A 197 -13.58 10.06 4.54
C GLN A 197 -12.62 9.57 5.63
N TYR A 198 -11.53 8.90 5.26
CA TYR A 198 -10.50 8.41 6.17
C TYR A 198 -9.34 9.40 6.37
N ALA A 199 -9.19 10.40 5.50
CA ALA A 199 -8.14 11.40 5.57
C ALA A 199 -8.55 12.55 6.52
N LYS A 200 -8.61 12.25 7.83
CA LYS A 200 -9.13 13.15 8.87
C LYS A 200 -8.05 13.97 9.58
N ALA A 201 -6.79 13.55 9.52
CA ALA A 201 -5.70 14.32 10.10
C ALA A 201 -5.62 15.72 9.47
N CYS A 202 -5.18 16.71 10.21
CA CYS A 202 -5.15 18.11 9.81
C CYS A 202 -6.55 18.64 9.35
N ASN A 203 -7.64 18.12 9.94
CA ASN A 203 -9.01 18.40 9.55
C ASN A 203 -9.30 18.18 8.04
N GLY A 204 -8.57 17.28 7.40
CA GLY A 204 -8.67 16.96 5.98
C GLY A 204 -8.18 18.06 5.03
N GLN A 205 -7.61 19.16 5.55
CA GLN A 205 -7.22 20.33 4.74
C GLN A 205 -6.07 20.04 3.77
N LEU A 206 -5.21 19.07 4.09
CA LEU A 206 -4.07 18.69 3.24
C LEU A 206 -4.41 17.59 2.25
N ASN A 207 -5.58 16.99 2.34
CA ASN A 207 -5.99 15.92 1.44
C ASN A 207 -6.63 16.48 0.17
N ARG A 208 -6.04 16.15 -0.98
CA ARG A 208 -6.50 16.61 -2.30
C ARG A 208 -7.55 15.68 -2.90
N TYR A 209 -7.37 14.36 -2.72
CA TYR A 209 -8.17 13.36 -3.41
C TYR A 209 -9.19 12.74 -2.46
N LYS A 210 -10.41 12.53 -2.93
CA LYS A 210 -11.52 12.00 -2.13
C LYS A 210 -12.08 10.70 -2.70
N ASP A 211 -12.47 10.74 -3.95
CA ASP A 211 -13.19 9.67 -4.62
C ASP A 211 -12.28 8.92 -5.57
N TYR A 212 -12.41 7.59 -5.57
CA TYR A 212 -11.53 6.70 -6.32
C TYR A 212 -12.32 5.69 -7.13
N THR A 213 -11.66 5.16 -8.16
CA THR A 213 -12.16 4.05 -8.97
C THR A 213 -11.10 2.97 -9.05
N LEU A 214 -11.51 1.72 -8.83
CA LEU A 214 -10.65 0.56 -9.00
C LEU A 214 -10.34 0.38 -10.49
N TYR A 215 -9.07 0.17 -10.83
CA TYR A 215 -8.65 -0.10 -12.20
C TYR A 215 -7.84 -1.38 -12.36
N GLY A 216 -7.37 -1.96 -11.26
CA GLY A 216 -6.58 -3.19 -11.29
C GLY A 216 -6.68 -4.00 -10.02
N VAL A 217 -6.63 -5.32 -10.16
CA VAL A 217 -6.57 -6.29 -9.06
C VAL A 217 -5.54 -7.34 -9.41
N SER A 218 -4.53 -7.52 -8.56
CA SER A 218 -3.69 -8.71 -8.58
C SER A 218 -4.34 -9.79 -7.73
N ASN A 219 -4.56 -10.95 -8.32
CA ASN A 219 -5.14 -12.12 -7.67
C ASN A 219 -4.08 -13.18 -7.44
N HIS A 220 -4.17 -13.91 -6.32
CA HIS A 220 -3.34 -15.07 -6.05
C HIS A 220 -4.18 -16.30 -5.71
N SER A 221 -3.91 -17.42 -6.38
CA SER A 221 -4.48 -18.74 -6.12
C SER A 221 -3.40 -19.68 -5.62
N GLY A 222 -3.73 -20.64 -4.77
CA GLY A 222 -2.78 -21.62 -4.23
C GLY A 222 -2.27 -21.26 -2.83
N SER A 223 -1.12 -21.85 -2.46
CA SER A 223 -0.43 -21.67 -1.16
C SER A 223 0.71 -20.65 -1.25
N LEU A 224 1.46 -20.48 -0.15
CA LEU A 224 2.71 -19.70 -0.12
C LEU A 224 3.79 -20.31 -1.02
N GLU A 225 3.90 -21.64 -1.01
CA GLU A 225 4.98 -22.36 -1.70
C GLU A 225 4.67 -22.66 -3.15
N CYS A 226 3.38 -22.73 -3.50
CA CYS A 226 2.93 -23.06 -4.85
C CYS A 226 1.62 -22.30 -5.17
N GLY A 227 1.70 -21.32 -6.05
CA GLY A 227 0.57 -20.48 -6.40
C GLY A 227 0.61 -20.01 -7.84
N HIS A 228 -0.45 -19.32 -8.23
CA HIS A 228 -0.59 -18.73 -9.53
C HIS A 228 -1.19 -17.34 -9.42
N TYR A 229 -0.60 -16.37 -10.10
CA TYR A 229 -1.07 -14.99 -10.16
C TYR A 229 -1.84 -14.73 -11.43
N THR A 230 -2.94 -14.00 -11.30
CA THR A 230 -3.70 -13.45 -12.41
C THR A 230 -4.00 -11.99 -12.12
N ALA A 231 -4.26 -11.18 -13.14
CA ALA A 231 -4.67 -9.81 -12.95
C ALA A 231 -6.04 -9.55 -13.58
N TYR A 232 -6.84 -8.70 -12.92
CA TYR A 232 -8.01 -8.10 -13.53
C TYR A 232 -7.74 -6.63 -13.73
N CYS A 233 -7.90 -6.14 -14.97
CA CYS A 233 -7.65 -4.75 -15.31
C CYS A 233 -8.83 -4.14 -16.07
N PHE A 234 -9.17 -2.90 -15.71
CA PHE A 234 -10.19 -2.14 -16.41
C PHE A 234 -9.59 -1.41 -17.61
N SER A 235 -10.09 -1.72 -18.80
CA SER A 235 -9.70 -1.00 -20.01
C SER A 235 -10.51 0.28 -20.16
N GLN A 236 -9.84 1.44 -20.08
CA GLN A 236 -10.47 2.74 -20.32
C GLN A 236 -10.99 2.88 -21.77
N VAL A 237 -10.33 2.24 -22.73
CA VAL A 237 -10.70 2.30 -24.14
C VAL A 237 -11.97 1.52 -24.42
N TYR A 238 -12.05 0.28 -23.93
CA TYR A 238 -13.20 -0.59 -24.18
C TYR A 238 -14.28 -0.49 -23.09
N ARG A 239 -13.99 0.19 -21.98
CA ARG A 239 -14.89 0.36 -20.83
C ARG A 239 -15.36 -0.98 -20.23
N LYS A 240 -14.43 -1.95 -20.21
CA LYS A 240 -14.67 -3.34 -19.78
C LYS A 240 -13.52 -3.86 -18.93
N TRP A 241 -13.81 -4.85 -18.12
CA TRP A 241 -12.83 -5.59 -17.33
C TRP A 241 -12.29 -6.78 -18.11
N TYR A 242 -10.97 -6.99 -18.04
CA TYR A 242 -10.27 -8.10 -18.65
C TYR A 242 -9.48 -8.87 -17.58
N LYS A 243 -9.52 -10.21 -17.72
CA LYS A 243 -8.63 -11.12 -17.00
C LYS A 243 -7.37 -11.33 -17.82
N TYR A 244 -6.22 -11.21 -17.15
CA TYR A 244 -4.91 -11.56 -17.65
C TYR A 244 -4.42 -12.79 -16.90
N ASP A 245 -4.16 -13.87 -17.61
CA ASP A 245 -3.73 -15.16 -17.08
C ASP A 245 -2.58 -15.66 -17.96
N ASP A 246 -1.36 -15.35 -17.56
CA ASP A 246 -0.17 -15.54 -18.36
C ASP A 246 -0.28 -14.90 -19.76
N THR A 247 -0.38 -15.73 -20.82
CA THR A 247 -0.53 -15.29 -22.20
C THR A 247 -1.98 -15.17 -22.66
N GLU A 248 -2.92 -15.55 -21.81
CA GLU A 248 -4.34 -15.49 -22.11
C GLU A 248 -4.97 -14.21 -21.59
N VAL A 249 -5.74 -13.57 -22.45
CA VAL A 249 -6.54 -12.39 -22.10
C VAL A 249 -7.98 -12.65 -22.48
N SER A 250 -8.87 -12.54 -21.51
CA SER A 250 -10.30 -12.73 -21.70
C SER A 250 -11.10 -11.59 -21.08
N GLU A 251 -12.23 -11.25 -21.68
CA GLU A 251 -13.18 -10.30 -21.11
C GLU A 251 -13.89 -10.96 -19.92
N LEU A 252 -14.15 -10.23 -18.84
CA LEU A 252 -15.00 -10.70 -17.75
C LEU A 252 -16.47 -10.50 -18.13
N ASP A 253 -17.30 -11.49 -17.82
CA ASP A 253 -18.73 -11.48 -18.15
C ASP A 253 -19.48 -10.37 -17.39
N SER A 254 -19.05 -10.11 -16.15
CA SER A 254 -19.66 -9.07 -15.30
C SER A 254 -18.61 -8.34 -14.49
N PRO A 255 -18.78 -7.01 -14.22
CA PRO A 255 -17.95 -6.29 -13.28
C PRO A 255 -17.93 -6.91 -11.87
N SER A 256 -19.00 -7.63 -11.46
CA SER A 256 -19.03 -8.34 -10.17
C SER A 256 -17.98 -9.46 -10.08
N ASP A 257 -17.54 -10.03 -11.21
CA ASP A 257 -16.57 -11.13 -11.25
C ASP A 257 -15.16 -10.67 -10.85
N VAL A 258 -14.93 -9.36 -10.82
CA VAL A 258 -13.70 -8.76 -10.28
C VAL A 258 -13.55 -9.08 -8.79
N LYS A 259 -14.67 -9.18 -8.05
CA LYS A 259 -14.67 -9.48 -6.61
C LYS A 259 -14.47 -10.98 -6.38
N SER A 260 -13.31 -11.37 -5.90
CA SER A 260 -13.01 -12.78 -5.65
C SER A 260 -12.23 -12.97 -4.34
N PRO A 261 -12.30 -14.16 -3.72
CA PRO A 261 -11.47 -14.47 -2.54
C PRO A 261 -9.96 -14.54 -2.88
N LYS A 262 -9.61 -14.46 -4.16
CA LYS A 262 -8.23 -14.47 -4.64
C LYS A 262 -7.60 -13.07 -4.66
N ALA A 263 -8.38 -11.99 -4.56
CA ALA A 263 -7.88 -10.62 -4.58
C ALA A 263 -6.77 -10.44 -3.52
N TYR A 264 -5.62 -9.90 -3.94
CA TYR A 264 -4.44 -9.77 -3.12
C TYR A 264 -3.95 -8.32 -3.05
N ILE A 265 -3.82 -7.64 -4.20
CA ILE A 265 -3.48 -6.22 -4.27
C ILE A 265 -4.54 -5.52 -5.11
N LEU A 266 -5.04 -4.38 -4.60
CA LEU A 266 -6.03 -3.55 -5.26
C LEU A 266 -5.38 -2.22 -5.65
N PHE A 267 -5.67 -1.76 -6.87
CA PHE A 267 -5.15 -0.51 -7.40
C PHE A 267 -6.29 0.45 -7.73
N TYR A 268 -6.33 1.57 -7.02
CA TYR A 268 -7.33 2.61 -7.18
C TYR A 268 -6.72 3.88 -7.76
N SER A 269 -7.43 4.53 -8.67
CA SER A 269 -7.09 5.86 -9.21
C SER A 269 -8.07 6.89 -8.69
N ALA A 270 -7.55 8.02 -8.21
CA ALA A 270 -8.37 9.15 -7.81
C ALA A 270 -9.15 9.71 -9.00
N LYS A 271 -10.37 10.16 -8.74
CA LYS A 271 -11.16 10.97 -9.67
C LYS A 271 -10.68 12.43 -9.57
N ASN A 272 -10.47 13.05 -10.70
CA ASN A 272 -10.17 14.48 -10.79
C ASN A 272 -11.42 15.33 -10.53
#